data_ba12d8fa57f218e2d4604dc62388c475
#
_entry.id   ba12d8fa57f218e2d4604dc62388c475
#
_cell.length_a   1.000
_cell.length_b   1.000
_cell.length_c   1.000
_cell.angle_alpha   90.00
_cell.angle_beta   90.00
_cell.angle_gamma   90.00
#
_symmetry.space_group_name_H-M   'P 1'
#
loop_
_entity.id
_entity.type
_entity.pdbx_description
1 polymer ?
#
loop_
_entity_poly.entity_id
_entity_poly.type
_entity_poly.pdbx_seq_one_letter_code
_entity_poly.pdbx_strand_id
1 'polypeptide(L)'
;MNEVIVTKYSDDFLTTWDDFVDVTYGGTLHSKRSFLNYHKDKFQDYSLMFKVKNKIVAILPAVIVDKKLISHLGASYGGLIYKENLKMEILIEIKNVLNNICKQNNIESIEMRFPYSIVSKNYFDKLKYCLSKQTNKVTREISQYIDLTSLQYGSYSENFNRILNKDYKLTTRPTTNKEEVSKFYSLLEQNLLKHNTKPTHTFKELMYLIDNLNDDCKVFLTNDEEGHIVSGSFVLQLTKNTAHTFYLCSDYRFIKKSPLVNTIDFMAKYYKNLGFDYLNLGISTENKGENINLSLNNFKEKFNSYGTVRETFHININ
;
A
#
# COMPACT_ATOMS: atom_id res chain seq x y z
N MET A 1 -9.84 33.24 13.83
CA MET A 1 -9.51 31.87 13.41
C MET A 1 -8.88 31.93 12.03
N ASN A 2 -7.88 31.11 11.73
CA ASN A 2 -7.35 31.04 10.37
C ASN A 2 -8.36 30.27 9.52
N GLU A 3 -8.98 30.94 8.54
CA GLU A 3 -9.92 30.35 7.61
C GLU A 3 -9.25 29.24 6.80
N VAL A 4 -9.91 28.08 6.68
CA VAL A 4 -9.47 26.96 5.84
C VAL A 4 -10.20 27.08 4.48
N ILE A 5 -9.42 27.28 3.43
CA ILE A 5 -9.91 27.33 2.05
C ILE A 5 -9.63 25.97 1.40
N VAL A 6 -10.62 25.46 0.64
CA VAL A 6 -10.49 24.20 -0.11
C VAL A 6 -10.41 24.47 -1.59
N THR A 7 -9.52 23.77 -2.26
CA THR A 7 -9.38 23.75 -3.71
C THR A 7 -9.43 22.29 -4.19
N LYS A 8 -10.20 22.00 -5.25
CA LYS A 8 -10.10 20.70 -5.92
C LYS A 8 -8.75 20.58 -6.60
N TYR A 9 -8.22 19.36 -6.63
CA TYR A 9 -7.05 19.06 -7.42
C TYR A 9 -7.33 19.27 -8.91
N SER A 10 -6.33 19.78 -9.63
CA SER A 10 -6.20 19.74 -11.09
C SER A 10 -4.77 19.39 -11.45
N ASP A 11 -4.52 18.98 -12.69
CA ASP A 11 -3.18 18.58 -13.14
C ASP A 11 -2.13 19.71 -13.03
N ASP A 12 -2.57 20.98 -12.98
CA ASP A 12 -1.69 22.14 -12.70
C ASP A 12 -0.99 22.05 -11.32
N PHE A 13 -1.58 21.30 -10.40
CA PHE A 13 -1.06 21.12 -9.06
C PHE A 13 -0.24 19.83 -8.87
N LEU A 14 0.06 19.06 -9.94
CA LEU A 14 0.72 17.76 -9.85
C LEU A 14 2.01 17.84 -9.03
N THR A 15 2.95 18.70 -9.44
CA THR A 15 4.23 18.88 -8.75
C THR A 15 4.03 19.34 -7.31
N THR A 16 3.18 20.34 -7.09
CA THR A 16 2.91 20.87 -5.74
C THR A 16 2.29 19.81 -4.82
N TRP A 17 1.44 18.94 -5.36
CA TRP A 17 0.83 17.84 -4.64
C TRP A 17 1.87 16.77 -4.26
N ASP A 18 2.67 16.31 -5.23
CA ASP A 18 3.68 15.27 -4.99
C ASP A 18 4.79 15.77 -4.07
N ASP A 19 5.23 17.03 -4.20
CA ASP A 19 6.15 17.68 -3.26
C ASP A 19 5.59 17.71 -1.83
N PHE A 20 4.29 18.00 -1.67
CA PHE A 20 3.64 17.97 -0.36
C PHE A 20 3.64 16.57 0.25
N VAL A 21 3.38 15.54 -0.56
CA VAL A 21 3.46 14.14 -0.12
C VAL A 21 4.88 13.77 0.32
N ASP A 22 5.90 14.17 -0.44
CA ASP A 22 7.30 13.81 -0.18
C ASP A 22 7.88 14.41 1.10
N VAL A 23 7.41 15.60 1.48
CA VAL A 23 7.91 16.29 2.69
C VAL A 23 7.05 16.02 3.93
N THR A 24 5.91 15.33 3.78
CA THR A 24 4.98 15.08 4.88
C THR A 24 5.15 13.65 5.39
N TYR A 25 5.33 13.48 6.71
CA TYR A 25 5.57 12.18 7.34
C TYR A 25 4.47 11.12 7.05
N GLY A 26 3.21 11.54 6.90
CA GLY A 26 2.10 10.66 6.53
C GLY A 26 1.98 10.40 5.03
N GLY A 27 2.83 11.02 4.21
CA GLY A 27 2.86 10.83 2.76
C GLY A 27 3.42 9.47 2.38
N THR A 28 2.81 8.85 1.37
CA THR A 28 3.25 7.56 0.83
C THR A 28 3.13 7.55 -0.68
N LEU A 29 3.77 6.58 -1.34
CA LEU A 29 3.63 6.36 -2.78
C LEU A 29 2.17 6.33 -3.23
N HIS A 30 1.29 5.68 -2.45
CA HIS A 30 -0.15 5.60 -2.74
C HIS A 30 -0.89 6.94 -2.74
N SER A 31 -0.27 8.00 -2.23
CA SER A 31 -0.84 9.34 -2.17
C SER A 31 -0.31 10.27 -3.26
N LYS A 32 0.72 9.86 -4.00
CA LYS A 32 1.31 10.62 -5.10
C LYS A 32 0.43 10.57 -6.35
N ARG A 33 0.41 11.67 -7.09
CA ARG A 33 -0.28 11.74 -8.38
C ARG A 33 0.40 10.87 -9.44
N SER A 34 1.70 10.78 -9.41
CA SER A 34 2.48 9.86 -10.23
C SER A 34 2.00 8.41 -10.09
N PHE A 35 1.59 8.00 -8.87
CA PHE A 35 0.95 6.71 -8.64
C PHE A 35 -0.54 6.72 -9.04
N LEU A 36 -1.34 7.66 -8.54
CA LEU A 36 -2.79 7.66 -8.70
C LEU A 36 -3.25 7.78 -10.16
N ASN A 37 -2.44 8.39 -11.02
CA ASN A 37 -2.79 8.63 -12.41
C ASN A 37 -2.81 7.37 -13.29
N TYR A 38 -2.32 6.20 -12.83
CA TYR A 38 -2.35 4.97 -13.64
C TYR A 38 -3.76 4.50 -13.99
N HIS A 39 -4.77 4.98 -13.27
CA HIS A 39 -6.18 4.62 -13.49
C HIS A 39 -7.12 5.80 -13.42
N LYS A 40 -6.64 7.00 -13.77
CA LYS A 40 -7.46 8.22 -13.81
C LYS A 40 -8.75 8.06 -14.62
N ASP A 41 -8.74 7.19 -15.63
CA ASP A 41 -9.90 6.93 -16.47
C ASP A 41 -10.96 6.02 -15.82
N LYS A 42 -10.64 5.37 -14.68
CA LYS A 42 -11.55 4.45 -13.98
C LYS A 42 -12.40 5.10 -12.92
N PHE A 43 -11.94 6.22 -12.36
CA PHE A 43 -12.57 6.86 -11.21
C PHE A 43 -12.74 8.36 -11.44
N GLN A 44 -13.85 8.89 -10.98
CA GLN A 44 -14.05 10.33 -10.91
C GLN A 44 -13.24 10.90 -9.75
N ASP A 45 -12.11 11.53 -10.05
CA ASP A 45 -11.27 12.19 -9.05
C ASP A 45 -12.02 13.31 -8.33
N TYR A 46 -11.94 13.28 -7.02
CA TYR A 46 -12.49 14.30 -6.14
C TYR A 46 -11.49 14.70 -5.05
N SER A 47 -10.23 14.68 -5.40
CA SER A 47 -9.15 15.02 -4.47
C SER A 47 -9.16 16.49 -4.09
N LEU A 48 -8.85 16.76 -2.84
CA LEU A 48 -8.97 18.08 -2.22
C LEU A 48 -7.65 18.55 -1.63
N MET A 49 -7.39 19.84 -1.75
CA MET A 49 -6.28 20.54 -1.10
C MET A 49 -6.84 21.55 -0.12
N PHE A 50 -6.36 21.55 1.11
CA PHE A 50 -6.74 22.46 2.17
C PHE A 50 -5.63 23.48 2.41
N LYS A 51 -5.98 24.75 2.37
CA LYS A 51 -5.06 25.88 2.49
C LYS A 51 -5.39 26.77 3.67
N VAL A 52 -4.36 27.26 4.33
CA VAL A 52 -4.44 28.33 5.35
C VAL A 52 -3.46 29.42 4.93
N LYS A 53 -3.93 30.66 4.83
CA LYS A 53 -3.10 31.80 4.33
C LYS A 53 -2.40 31.44 2.99
N ASN A 54 -3.14 30.89 2.04
CA ASN A 54 -2.67 30.44 0.72
C ASN A 54 -1.57 29.33 0.73
N LYS A 55 -1.23 28.73 1.87
CA LYS A 55 -0.30 27.62 1.96
C LYS A 55 -1.04 26.32 2.16
N ILE A 56 -0.69 25.28 1.40
CA ILE A 56 -1.25 23.93 1.59
C ILE A 56 -0.84 23.43 2.97
N VAL A 57 -1.83 23.00 3.75
CA VAL A 57 -1.67 22.43 5.09
C VAL A 57 -2.12 20.99 5.17
N ALA A 58 -3.00 20.56 4.25
CA ALA A 58 -3.45 19.18 4.11
C ALA A 58 -3.92 18.88 2.69
N ILE A 59 -3.89 17.62 2.31
CA ILE A 59 -4.43 17.08 1.06
C ILE A 59 -5.24 15.81 1.34
N LEU A 60 -6.25 15.55 0.53
CA LEU A 60 -7.06 14.34 0.61
C LEU A 60 -7.17 13.73 -0.79
N PRO A 61 -6.42 12.66 -1.11
CA PRO A 61 -6.68 11.85 -2.29
C PRO A 61 -8.08 11.24 -2.17
N ALA A 62 -8.97 11.49 -3.10
CA ALA A 62 -10.34 10.99 -3.00
C ALA A 62 -11.02 10.78 -4.36
N VAL A 63 -12.00 9.88 -4.36
CA VAL A 63 -12.95 9.65 -5.45
C VAL A 63 -14.36 9.62 -4.90
N ILE A 64 -15.35 9.90 -5.75
CA ILE A 64 -16.77 9.73 -5.41
C ILE A 64 -17.31 8.50 -6.13
N VAL A 65 -17.96 7.61 -5.38
CA VAL A 65 -18.71 6.47 -5.90
C VAL A 65 -19.98 6.30 -5.07
N ASP A 66 -21.13 6.22 -5.72
CA ASP A 66 -22.43 5.97 -5.06
C ASP A 66 -22.68 6.90 -3.86
N LYS A 67 -22.52 8.21 -4.06
CA LYS A 67 -22.64 9.25 -3.01
C LYS A 67 -21.70 9.06 -1.81
N LYS A 68 -20.63 8.32 -1.98
CA LYS A 68 -19.60 8.11 -0.97
C LYS A 68 -18.28 8.72 -1.40
N LEU A 69 -17.68 9.52 -0.53
CA LEU A 69 -16.31 10.00 -0.69
C LEU A 69 -15.35 8.94 -0.13
N ILE A 70 -14.54 8.37 -0.99
CA ILE A 70 -13.58 7.31 -0.61
C ILE A 70 -12.17 7.85 -0.75
N SER A 71 -11.34 7.70 0.28
CA SER A 71 -9.93 8.06 0.25
C SER A 71 -9.14 7.05 -0.58
N HIS A 72 -9.19 7.18 -1.77
CA HIS A 72 -8.90 6.75 -3.11
C HIS A 72 -9.02 5.23 -3.36
N LEU A 73 -10.00 4.85 -4.20
CA LEU A 73 -10.26 3.45 -4.57
C LEU A 73 -9.10 2.78 -5.32
N GLY A 74 -8.32 3.55 -6.06
CA GLY A 74 -7.19 3.04 -6.82
C GLY A 74 -5.91 2.79 -6.00
N ALA A 75 -5.97 3.04 -4.69
CA ALA A 75 -4.86 2.80 -3.78
C ALA A 75 -5.30 1.89 -2.63
N SER A 76 -4.36 1.16 -2.05
CA SER A 76 -4.66 0.30 -0.89
C SER A 76 -5.14 1.11 0.31
N TYR A 77 -4.71 2.35 0.41
CA TYR A 77 -5.09 3.32 1.44
C TYR A 77 -4.78 4.76 0.95
N GLY A 78 -5.29 5.73 1.68
CA GLY A 78 -5.08 7.14 1.45
C GLY A 78 -5.19 7.89 2.78
N GLY A 79 -6.28 8.60 2.99
CA GLY A 79 -6.53 9.40 4.18
C GLY A 79 -6.15 10.86 3.96
N LEU A 80 -6.53 11.70 4.92
CA LEU A 80 -6.13 13.10 4.93
C LEU A 80 -4.68 13.22 5.38
N ILE A 81 -3.81 13.64 4.49
CA ILE A 81 -2.39 13.89 4.76
C ILE A 81 -2.26 15.37 5.13
N TYR A 82 -1.58 15.68 6.24
CA TYR A 82 -1.47 17.03 6.78
C TYR A 82 -0.08 17.29 7.37
N LYS A 83 0.31 18.55 7.52
CA LYS A 83 1.60 18.91 8.13
C LYS A 83 1.67 18.43 9.58
N GLU A 84 2.81 17.83 9.99
CA GLU A 84 2.99 17.22 11.32
C GLU A 84 2.63 18.18 12.49
N ASN A 85 2.98 19.44 12.34
CA ASN A 85 2.78 20.48 13.36
C ASN A 85 1.40 21.15 13.26
N LEU A 86 0.47 20.60 12.44
CA LEU A 86 -0.85 21.19 12.30
C LEU A 86 -1.59 21.15 13.65
N LYS A 87 -2.09 22.32 14.04
CA LYS A 87 -2.85 22.45 15.30
C LYS A 87 -4.17 21.70 15.22
N MET A 88 -4.63 21.16 16.34
CA MET A 88 -5.90 20.44 16.46
C MET A 88 -7.08 21.28 15.99
N GLU A 89 -7.11 22.59 16.31
CA GLU A 89 -8.14 23.51 15.87
C GLU A 89 -8.30 23.59 14.33
N ILE A 90 -7.15 23.52 13.60
CA ILE A 90 -7.17 23.50 12.13
C ILE A 90 -7.65 22.15 11.59
N LEU A 91 -7.29 21.04 12.22
CA LEU A 91 -7.82 19.71 11.83
C LEU A 91 -9.33 19.63 12.04
N ILE A 92 -9.84 20.20 13.14
CA ILE A 92 -11.28 20.29 13.40
C ILE A 92 -11.96 21.14 12.32
N GLU A 93 -11.36 22.26 11.95
CA GLU A 93 -11.90 23.12 10.88
C GLU A 93 -11.87 22.42 9.51
N ILE A 94 -10.78 21.73 9.16
CA ILE A 94 -10.72 20.91 7.94
C ILE A 94 -11.85 19.86 7.92
N LYS A 95 -12.09 19.18 9.03
CA LYS A 95 -13.19 18.21 9.17
C LYS A 95 -14.55 18.89 8.94
N ASN A 96 -14.80 20.07 9.53
CA ASN A 96 -16.06 20.80 9.37
C ASN A 96 -16.27 21.25 7.90
N VAL A 97 -15.23 21.79 7.29
CA VAL A 97 -15.24 22.19 5.87
C VAL A 97 -15.50 20.98 4.96
N LEU A 98 -14.84 19.83 5.24
CA LEU A 98 -15.08 18.60 4.49
C LEU A 98 -16.54 18.13 4.61
N ASN A 99 -17.12 18.16 5.82
CA ASN A 99 -18.53 17.82 6.04
C ASN A 99 -19.46 18.75 5.24
N ASN A 100 -19.18 20.05 5.22
CA ASN A 100 -19.99 21.03 4.46
C ASN A 100 -19.90 20.75 2.95
N ILE A 101 -18.72 20.44 2.43
CA ILE A 101 -18.53 20.05 1.03
C ILE A 101 -19.33 18.79 0.72
N CYS A 102 -19.30 17.79 1.59
CA CYS A 102 -20.07 16.57 1.40
C CYS A 102 -21.58 16.86 1.34
N LYS A 103 -22.11 17.66 2.27
CA LYS A 103 -23.53 18.07 2.27
C LYS A 103 -23.93 18.83 0.98
N GLN A 104 -23.13 19.79 0.55
CA GLN A 104 -23.38 20.60 -0.66
C GLN A 104 -23.38 19.77 -1.95
N ASN A 105 -22.65 18.64 -1.96
CA ASN A 105 -22.51 17.75 -3.11
C ASN A 105 -23.32 16.44 -2.98
N ASN A 106 -24.27 16.36 -2.04
CA ASN A 106 -25.11 15.19 -1.80
C ASN A 106 -24.29 13.90 -1.53
N ILE A 107 -23.15 14.05 -0.86
CA ILE A 107 -22.31 12.92 -0.40
C ILE A 107 -22.83 12.52 0.99
N GLU A 108 -23.25 11.27 1.12
CA GLU A 108 -23.90 10.74 2.32
C GLU A 108 -22.93 10.17 3.34
N SER A 109 -21.72 9.74 2.88
CA SER A 109 -20.72 9.13 3.77
C SER A 109 -19.30 9.31 3.26
N ILE A 110 -18.33 9.17 4.19
CA ILE A 110 -16.89 9.14 3.89
C ILE A 110 -16.34 7.80 4.30
N GLU A 111 -15.52 7.18 3.42
CA GLU A 111 -14.71 6.02 3.73
C GLU A 111 -13.23 6.44 3.73
N MET A 112 -12.65 6.59 4.93
CA MET A 112 -11.25 7.01 5.08
C MET A 112 -10.37 5.83 5.46
N ARG A 113 -9.50 5.42 4.55
CA ARG A 113 -8.58 4.29 4.70
C ARG A 113 -7.22 4.79 5.15
N PHE A 114 -6.77 4.38 6.33
CA PHE A 114 -5.47 4.76 6.85
C PHE A 114 -4.38 3.78 6.44
N PRO A 115 -3.13 4.22 6.26
CA PRO A 115 -2.01 3.32 6.04
C PRO A 115 -1.73 2.44 7.27
N TYR A 116 -0.93 1.39 7.09
CA TYR A 116 -0.45 0.56 8.17
C TYR A 116 0.34 1.38 9.21
N SER A 117 0.26 0.99 10.48
CA SER A 117 0.96 1.69 11.56
C SER A 117 2.48 1.73 11.37
N ILE A 118 3.09 0.72 10.76
CA ILE A 118 4.53 0.71 10.42
C ILE A 118 4.93 1.80 9.41
N VAL A 119 3.98 2.22 8.56
CA VAL A 119 4.23 3.25 7.53
C VAL A 119 4.14 4.65 8.11
N SER A 120 3.21 4.86 9.04
CA SER A 120 2.84 6.20 9.54
C SER A 120 3.00 6.37 11.06
N LYS A 121 3.39 5.31 11.78
CA LYS A 121 3.47 5.29 13.25
C LYS A 121 2.18 5.91 13.84
N ASN A 122 2.29 6.87 14.74
CA ASN A 122 1.16 7.57 15.39
C ASN A 122 0.74 8.87 14.70
N TYR A 123 1.22 9.12 13.48
CA TYR A 123 0.93 10.35 12.74
C TYR A 123 -0.57 10.65 12.60
N PHE A 124 -1.38 9.63 12.34
CA PHE A 124 -2.82 9.81 12.13
C PHE A 124 -3.65 9.86 13.43
N ASP A 125 -3.08 9.74 14.60
CA ASP A 125 -3.84 9.67 15.87
C ASP A 125 -4.68 10.92 16.13
N LYS A 126 -4.14 12.11 15.87
CA LYS A 126 -4.89 13.36 15.95
C LYS A 126 -6.13 13.35 15.05
N LEU A 127 -5.96 12.91 13.80
CA LEU A 127 -7.04 12.85 12.82
C LEU A 127 -8.08 11.80 13.21
N LYS A 128 -7.65 10.60 13.60
CA LYS A 128 -8.53 9.52 14.07
C LYS A 128 -9.35 9.98 15.28
N TYR A 129 -8.74 10.71 16.21
CA TYR A 129 -9.45 11.33 17.33
C TYR A 129 -10.50 12.34 16.86
N CYS A 130 -10.15 13.26 15.93
CA CYS A 130 -11.11 14.23 15.37
C CYS A 130 -12.31 13.56 14.69
N LEU A 131 -12.10 12.41 14.04
CA LEU A 131 -13.14 11.68 13.29
C LEU A 131 -13.96 10.75 14.19
N SER A 132 -13.44 10.32 15.34
CA SER A 132 -13.99 9.24 16.17
C SER A 132 -15.46 9.42 16.53
N LYS A 133 -15.89 10.66 16.83
CA LYS A 133 -17.28 10.98 17.21
C LYS A 133 -18.29 10.87 16.06
N GLN A 134 -17.84 10.92 14.80
CA GLN A 134 -18.66 10.79 13.61
C GLN A 134 -18.51 9.44 12.93
N THR A 135 -17.55 8.62 13.40
CA THR A 135 -17.28 7.29 12.86
C THR A 135 -18.30 6.31 13.42
N ASN A 136 -19.08 5.71 12.54
CA ASN A 136 -20.09 4.71 12.91
C ASN A 136 -19.56 3.27 12.88
N LYS A 137 -18.53 3.02 12.07
CA LYS A 137 -17.87 1.71 11.95
C LYS A 137 -16.38 1.88 11.68
N VAL A 138 -15.56 1.04 12.29
CA VAL A 138 -14.13 0.89 11.95
C VAL A 138 -13.91 -0.55 11.50
N THR A 139 -13.46 -0.74 10.27
CA THR A 139 -12.99 -2.05 9.80
C THR A 139 -11.47 -2.14 9.93
N ARG A 140 -10.97 -3.33 10.25
CA ARG A 140 -9.54 -3.60 10.45
C ARG A 140 -9.09 -4.77 9.63
N GLU A 141 -7.95 -4.60 8.96
CA GLU A 141 -7.30 -5.66 8.20
C GLU A 141 -5.90 -5.86 8.76
N ILE A 142 -5.53 -7.10 9.04
CA ILE A 142 -4.19 -7.43 9.54
C ILE A 142 -3.26 -7.74 8.37
N SER A 143 -2.07 -7.18 8.43
CA SER A 143 -0.93 -7.46 7.56
C SER A 143 0.24 -7.95 8.38
N GLN A 144 1.16 -8.68 7.76
CA GLN A 144 2.42 -9.10 8.38
C GLN A 144 3.58 -8.31 7.77
N TYR A 145 4.59 -8.00 8.59
CA TYR A 145 5.82 -7.38 8.11
C TYR A 145 7.07 -7.99 8.77
N ILE A 146 8.15 -8.04 8.02
CA ILE A 146 9.47 -8.39 8.53
C ILE A 146 10.16 -7.10 8.99
N ASP A 147 10.63 -7.07 10.24
CA ASP A 147 11.50 -6.02 10.74
C ASP A 147 12.93 -6.28 10.24
N LEU A 148 13.34 -5.47 9.27
CA LEU A 148 14.65 -5.60 8.62
C LEU A 148 15.79 -5.12 9.52
N THR A 149 15.50 -4.25 10.48
CA THR A 149 16.51 -3.71 11.40
C THR A 149 17.04 -4.80 12.32
N SER A 150 16.17 -5.71 12.75
CA SER A 150 16.48 -6.84 13.62
C SER A 150 16.75 -8.14 12.86
N LEU A 151 16.61 -8.18 11.52
CA LEU A 151 16.77 -9.38 10.71
C LEU A 151 18.21 -9.93 10.78
N GLN A 152 18.35 -11.17 11.20
CA GLN A 152 19.61 -11.89 11.27
C GLN A 152 19.53 -13.21 10.48
N TYR A 153 20.69 -13.76 10.10
CA TYR A 153 20.74 -15.10 9.53
C TYR A 153 20.14 -16.12 10.50
N GLY A 154 19.26 -16.99 10.00
CA GLY A 154 18.61 -18.00 10.82
C GLY A 154 17.46 -17.52 11.70
N SER A 155 17.01 -16.25 11.56
CA SER A 155 15.91 -15.68 12.37
C SER A 155 14.52 -16.20 12.00
N TYR A 156 14.37 -16.87 10.86
CA TYR A 156 13.09 -17.46 10.44
C TYR A 156 12.76 -18.75 11.21
N SER A 157 11.57 -19.29 10.98
CA SER A 157 11.22 -20.61 11.54
C SER A 157 12.23 -21.69 11.10
N GLU A 158 12.40 -22.72 11.92
CA GLU A 158 13.33 -23.84 11.64
C GLU A 158 13.11 -24.45 10.24
N ASN A 159 11.83 -24.62 9.85
CA ASN A 159 11.47 -25.15 8.54
C ASN A 159 11.94 -24.24 7.39
N PHE A 160 11.80 -22.91 7.52
CA PHE A 160 12.23 -21.98 6.48
C PHE A 160 13.75 -21.88 6.42
N ASN A 161 14.44 -21.87 7.56
CA ASN A 161 15.90 -21.95 7.61
C ASN A 161 16.41 -23.23 6.95
N ARG A 162 15.75 -24.38 7.18
CA ARG A 162 16.10 -25.64 6.53
C ARG A 162 15.88 -25.60 5.01
N ILE A 163 14.83 -24.92 4.53
CA ILE A 163 14.59 -24.72 3.08
C ILE A 163 15.69 -23.88 2.47
N LEU A 164 16.03 -22.75 3.09
CA LEU A 164 17.07 -21.84 2.60
C LEU A 164 18.47 -22.45 2.59
N ASN A 165 18.75 -23.36 3.53
CA ASN A 165 20.03 -24.09 3.60
C ASN A 165 20.15 -25.24 2.59
N LYS A 166 19.03 -25.60 1.91
CA LYS A 166 19.09 -26.58 0.81
C LYS A 166 19.47 -25.87 -0.48
N ASP A 167 20.49 -26.40 -1.13
CA ASP A 167 20.91 -25.92 -2.44
C ASP A 167 19.94 -26.41 -3.53
N TYR A 168 18.82 -25.69 -3.67
CA TYR A 168 17.83 -25.92 -4.73
C TYR A 168 18.20 -25.28 -6.06
N LYS A 169 19.40 -24.67 -6.16
CA LYS A 169 19.86 -23.92 -7.35
C LYS A 169 18.87 -22.84 -7.80
N LEU A 170 18.27 -22.16 -6.82
CA LEU A 170 17.35 -21.05 -7.07
C LEU A 170 18.10 -19.73 -7.04
N THR A 171 17.88 -18.89 -8.06
CA THR A 171 18.48 -17.56 -8.14
C THR A 171 17.40 -16.51 -8.19
N THR A 172 17.44 -15.54 -7.27
CA THR A 172 16.47 -14.42 -7.23
C THR A 172 17.15 -13.13 -7.63
N ARG A 173 16.46 -12.29 -8.41
CA ARG A 173 16.92 -10.96 -8.78
C ARG A 173 15.76 -9.99 -9.07
N PRO A 174 15.98 -8.67 -8.94
CA PRO A 174 15.02 -7.68 -9.43
C PRO A 174 15.06 -7.56 -10.95
N THR A 175 13.93 -7.15 -11.53
CA THR A 175 13.82 -6.83 -12.96
C THR A 175 12.73 -5.76 -13.21
N THR A 176 12.92 -4.98 -14.27
CA THR A 176 11.92 -4.12 -14.90
C THR A 176 11.77 -4.45 -16.39
N ASN A 177 12.45 -5.50 -16.87
CA ASN A 177 12.39 -5.93 -18.25
C ASN A 177 10.98 -6.40 -18.62
N LYS A 178 10.40 -5.83 -19.68
CA LYS A 178 9.01 -6.05 -20.09
C LYS A 178 8.68 -7.53 -20.38
N GLU A 179 9.60 -8.26 -21.01
CA GLU A 179 9.36 -9.68 -21.34
C GLU A 179 9.33 -10.54 -20.07
N GLU A 180 10.22 -10.27 -19.14
CA GLU A 180 10.27 -10.97 -17.84
C GLU A 180 9.07 -10.62 -16.97
N VAL A 181 8.66 -9.34 -16.94
CA VAL A 181 7.45 -8.90 -16.25
C VAL A 181 6.21 -9.53 -16.87
N SER A 182 6.17 -9.74 -18.20
CA SER A 182 5.07 -10.46 -18.85
C SER A 182 4.98 -11.92 -18.40
N LYS A 183 6.12 -12.61 -18.27
CA LYS A 183 6.17 -13.99 -17.77
C LYS A 183 5.73 -14.06 -16.29
N PHE A 184 6.18 -13.10 -15.48
CA PHE A 184 5.70 -12.95 -14.09
C PHE A 184 4.19 -12.75 -14.04
N TYR A 185 3.65 -11.86 -14.87
CA TYR A 185 2.22 -11.56 -14.91
C TYR A 185 1.40 -12.80 -15.27
N SER A 186 1.86 -13.59 -16.25
CA SER A 186 1.21 -14.86 -16.61
C SER A 186 1.22 -15.87 -15.46
N LEU A 187 2.32 -15.96 -14.70
CA LEU A 187 2.40 -16.80 -13.50
C LEU A 187 1.43 -16.30 -12.41
N LEU A 188 1.34 -14.98 -12.21
CA LEU A 188 0.42 -14.36 -11.28
C LEU A 188 -1.05 -14.66 -11.62
N GLU A 189 -1.42 -14.54 -12.91
CA GLU A 189 -2.77 -14.88 -13.39
C GLU A 189 -3.11 -16.34 -13.09
N GLN A 190 -2.19 -17.29 -13.39
CA GLN A 190 -2.37 -18.71 -13.10
C GLN A 190 -2.53 -18.99 -11.60
N ASN A 191 -1.79 -18.26 -10.75
CA ASN A 191 -1.92 -18.39 -9.29
C ASN A 191 -3.28 -17.91 -8.80
N LEU A 192 -3.73 -16.75 -9.24
CA LEU A 192 -4.98 -16.13 -8.80
C LEU A 192 -6.21 -16.85 -9.34
N LEU A 193 -6.12 -17.43 -10.55
CA LEU A 193 -7.22 -18.20 -11.15
C LEU A 193 -7.63 -19.40 -10.28
N LYS A 194 -6.70 -20.03 -9.57
CA LYS A 194 -6.99 -21.12 -8.62
C LYS A 194 -7.86 -20.71 -7.44
N HIS A 195 -7.87 -19.41 -7.13
CA HIS A 195 -8.72 -18.81 -6.10
C HIS A 195 -9.94 -18.10 -6.70
N ASN A 196 -10.26 -18.34 -7.99
CA ASN A 196 -11.34 -17.67 -8.72
C ASN A 196 -11.21 -16.13 -8.69
N THR A 197 -9.98 -15.61 -8.67
CA THR A 197 -9.68 -14.18 -8.67
C THR A 197 -8.75 -13.80 -9.82
N LYS A 198 -8.63 -12.49 -10.09
CA LYS A 198 -7.74 -11.94 -11.10
C LYS A 198 -6.85 -10.87 -10.47
N PRO A 199 -5.69 -10.55 -11.08
CA PRO A 199 -4.91 -9.40 -10.66
C PRO A 199 -5.75 -8.12 -10.66
N THR A 200 -5.57 -7.28 -9.65
CA THR A 200 -6.23 -5.96 -9.56
C THR A 200 -5.76 -5.03 -10.68
N HIS A 201 -4.49 -5.14 -11.05
CA HIS A 201 -3.89 -4.42 -12.19
C HIS A 201 -3.90 -5.29 -13.44
N THR A 202 -4.22 -4.70 -14.58
CA THR A 202 -3.91 -5.28 -15.88
C THR A 202 -2.40 -5.25 -16.12
N PHE A 203 -1.90 -6.06 -17.07
CA PHE A 203 -0.49 -6.00 -17.47
C PHE A 203 -0.05 -4.58 -17.90
N LYS A 204 -0.92 -3.88 -18.64
CA LYS A 204 -0.66 -2.49 -19.08
C LYS A 204 -0.50 -1.54 -17.90
N GLU A 205 -1.33 -1.66 -16.87
CA GLU A 205 -1.25 -0.85 -15.64
C GLU A 205 0.00 -1.19 -14.84
N LEU A 206 0.36 -2.47 -14.74
CA LEU A 206 1.60 -2.89 -14.08
C LEU A 206 2.82 -2.27 -14.76
N MET A 207 2.88 -2.34 -16.10
CA MET A 207 3.96 -1.72 -16.87
C MET A 207 3.97 -0.20 -16.72
N TYR A 208 2.78 0.45 -16.72
CA TYR A 208 2.70 1.88 -16.46
C TYR A 208 3.34 2.26 -15.12
N LEU A 209 3.07 1.51 -14.06
CA LEU A 209 3.68 1.76 -12.74
C LEU A 209 5.20 1.59 -12.80
N ILE A 210 5.70 0.54 -13.45
CA ILE A 210 7.14 0.29 -13.60
C ILE A 210 7.82 1.42 -14.37
N ASP A 211 7.22 1.87 -15.48
CA ASP A 211 7.80 2.87 -16.36
C ASP A 211 7.76 4.29 -15.77
N ASN A 212 6.79 4.59 -14.88
CA ASN A 212 6.56 5.95 -14.36
C ASN A 212 7.00 6.16 -12.90
N LEU A 213 7.21 5.08 -12.12
CA LEU A 213 7.60 5.18 -10.72
C LEU A 213 9.07 4.85 -10.47
N ASN A 214 9.85 4.63 -11.55
CA ASN A 214 11.29 4.36 -11.48
C ASN A 214 11.64 3.28 -10.43
N ASP A 215 12.47 3.66 -9.46
CA ASP A 215 12.93 2.76 -8.41
C ASP A 215 11.85 2.41 -7.36
N ASP A 216 10.73 3.13 -7.31
CA ASP A 216 9.68 2.90 -6.32
C ASP A 216 8.87 1.63 -6.57
N CYS A 217 9.03 0.97 -7.74
CA CYS A 217 8.45 -0.35 -7.96
C CYS A 217 9.36 -1.29 -8.76
N LYS A 218 9.35 -2.57 -8.40
CA LYS A 218 10.17 -3.60 -9.02
C LYS A 218 9.46 -4.95 -9.00
N VAL A 219 9.77 -5.78 -9.99
CA VAL A 219 9.45 -7.21 -9.96
C VAL A 219 10.69 -7.97 -9.52
N PHE A 220 10.53 -8.89 -8.57
CA PHE A 220 11.55 -9.86 -8.18
C PHE A 220 11.18 -11.21 -8.78
N LEU A 221 12.12 -11.86 -9.43
CA LEU A 221 11.95 -13.18 -10.04
C LEU A 221 12.92 -14.17 -9.42
N THR A 222 12.40 -15.35 -9.12
CA THR A 222 13.22 -16.51 -8.75
C THR A 222 13.19 -17.51 -9.90
N ASN A 223 14.37 -17.85 -10.39
CA ASN A 223 14.58 -18.84 -11.45
C ASN A 223 15.21 -20.10 -10.89
N ASP A 224 14.91 -21.25 -11.50
CA ASP A 224 15.66 -22.49 -11.31
C ASP A 224 16.94 -22.50 -12.18
N GLU A 225 17.71 -23.58 -12.10
CA GLU A 225 18.97 -23.76 -12.86
C GLU A 225 18.77 -23.84 -14.38
N GLU A 226 17.55 -24.15 -14.85
CA GLU A 226 17.18 -24.19 -16.27
C GLU A 226 16.68 -22.82 -16.76
N GLY A 227 16.58 -21.80 -15.87
CA GLY A 227 16.14 -20.46 -16.18
C GLY A 227 14.62 -20.27 -16.16
N HIS A 228 13.85 -21.29 -15.74
CA HIS A 228 12.40 -21.15 -15.59
C HIS A 228 12.04 -20.26 -14.38
N ILE A 229 11.09 -19.35 -14.57
CA ILE A 229 10.56 -18.54 -13.47
C ILE A 229 9.67 -19.43 -12.60
N VAL A 230 10.09 -19.67 -11.35
CA VAL A 230 9.40 -20.55 -10.39
C VAL A 230 8.66 -19.79 -9.29
N SER A 231 9.00 -18.52 -9.05
CA SER A 231 8.24 -17.61 -8.19
C SER A 231 8.59 -16.16 -8.48
N GLY A 232 7.78 -15.24 -7.95
CA GLY A 232 8.07 -13.83 -8.07
C GLY A 232 7.19 -12.95 -7.19
N SER A 233 7.55 -11.68 -7.13
CA SER A 233 6.84 -10.65 -6.39
C SER A 233 6.87 -9.32 -7.14
N PHE A 234 5.76 -8.59 -7.12
CA PHE A 234 5.73 -7.17 -7.46
C PHE A 234 5.75 -6.36 -6.17
N VAL A 235 6.72 -5.49 -6.03
CA VAL A 235 6.99 -4.72 -4.81
C VAL A 235 6.87 -3.24 -5.08
N LEU A 236 6.24 -2.52 -4.15
CA LEU A 236 6.13 -1.06 -4.11
C LEU A 236 6.92 -0.53 -2.90
N GLN A 237 7.73 0.49 -3.10
CA GLN A 237 8.36 1.25 -2.01
C GLN A 237 7.37 2.30 -1.53
N LEU A 238 6.67 2.00 -0.43
CA LEU A 238 5.62 2.88 0.08
C LEU A 238 6.16 4.19 0.64
N THR A 239 7.33 4.10 1.29
CA THR A 239 8.09 5.22 1.86
C THR A 239 9.58 4.92 1.74
N LYS A 240 10.43 5.84 2.15
CA LYS A 240 11.90 5.65 2.17
C LYS A 240 12.38 4.50 3.05
N ASN A 241 11.51 3.96 3.93
CA ASN A 241 11.89 2.91 4.86
C ASN A 241 10.96 1.69 4.85
N THR A 242 9.91 1.66 4.02
CA THR A 242 8.96 0.54 3.97
C THR A 242 8.73 0.09 2.53
N ALA A 243 9.12 -1.15 2.22
CA ALA A 243 8.77 -1.85 1.01
C ALA A 243 7.55 -2.75 1.24
N HIS A 244 6.72 -2.97 0.22
CA HIS A 244 5.47 -3.73 0.29
C HIS A 244 5.36 -4.71 -0.85
N THR A 245 5.20 -5.99 -0.54
CA THR A 245 4.93 -7.03 -1.53
C THR A 245 3.46 -6.95 -1.95
N PHE A 246 3.19 -6.28 -3.07
CA PHE A 246 1.83 -6.11 -3.57
C PHE A 246 1.29 -7.42 -4.16
N TYR A 247 2.11 -8.13 -4.91
CA TYR A 247 1.82 -9.47 -5.41
C TYR A 247 2.93 -10.45 -5.02
N LEU A 248 2.53 -11.66 -4.66
CA LEU A 248 3.39 -12.81 -4.44
C LEU A 248 2.79 -13.99 -5.20
N CYS A 249 3.59 -14.69 -6.01
CA CYS A 249 3.15 -15.88 -6.72
C CYS A 249 4.26 -16.91 -6.86
N SER A 250 3.87 -18.16 -7.01
CA SER A 250 4.81 -19.26 -7.27
C SER A 250 4.19 -20.33 -8.16
N ASP A 251 5.04 -21.00 -8.92
CA ASP A 251 4.63 -22.16 -9.70
C ASP A 251 4.45 -23.38 -8.81
N TYR A 252 3.24 -23.92 -8.78
CA TYR A 252 2.90 -25.07 -7.94
C TYR A 252 3.67 -26.35 -8.29
N ARG A 253 4.17 -26.48 -9.51
CA ARG A 253 5.03 -27.60 -9.92
C ARG A 253 6.30 -27.67 -9.06
N PHE A 254 6.74 -26.52 -8.55
CA PHE A 254 7.93 -26.38 -7.72
C PHE A 254 7.64 -26.26 -6.22
N ILE A 255 6.42 -26.56 -5.76
CA ILE A 255 5.99 -26.40 -4.35
C ILE A 255 6.93 -27.09 -3.36
N LYS A 256 7.52 -28.25 -3.74
CA LYS A 256 8.49 -28.99 -2.91
C LYS A 256 9.79 -28.24 -2.66
N LYS A 257 10.17 -27.33 -3.57
CA LYS A 257 11.34 -26.46 -3.42
C LYS A 257 11.02 -25.19 -2.64
N SER A 258 9.72 -24.89 -2.42
CA SER A 258 9.22 -23.70 -1.72
C SER A 258 9.84 -22.37 -2.23
N PRO A 259 9.85 -22.11 -3.56
CA PRO A 259 10.66 -21.02 -4.13
C PRO A 259 10.26 -19.64 -3.61
N LEU A 260 9.00 -19.44 -3.15
CA LEU A 260 8.55 -18.18 -2.59
C LEU A 260 9.30 -17.83 -1.29
N VAL A 261 9.81 -18.82 -0.55
CA VAL A 261 10.64 -18.58 0.64
C VAL A 261 11.96 -17.92 0.22
N ASN A 262 12.58 -18.39 -0.87
CA ASN A 262 13.79 -17.79 -1.43
C ASN A 262 13.54 -16.36 -1.95
N THR A 263 12.40 -16.14 -2.64
CA THR A 263 12.03 -14.80 -3.14
C THR A 263 11.90 -13.81 -1.98
N ILE A 264 11.18 -14.17 -0.90
CA ILE A 264 10.95 -13.28 0.25
C ILE A 264 12.26 -13.05 1.03
N ASP A 265 13.06 -14.07 1.25
CA ASP A 265 14.38 -13.95 1.91
C ASP A 265 15.32 -13.02 1.13
N PHE A 266 15.40 -13.21 -0.20
CA PHE A 266 16.18 -12.30 -1.05
C PHE A 266 15.70 -10.85 -0.95
N MET A 267 14.37 -10.60 -1.06
CA MET A 267 13.80 -9.26 -0.93
C MET A 267 14.09 -8.64 0.43
N ALA A 268 13.98 -9.42 1.51
CA ALA A 268 14.28 -8.94 2.86
C ALA A 268 15.75 -8.49 2.98
N LYS A 269 16.70 -9.29 2.47
CA LYS A 269 18.12 -8.92 2.42
C LYS A 269 18.38 -7.74 1.50
N TYR A 270 17.74 -7.69 0.33
CA TYR A 270 17.87 -6.61 -0.64
C TYR A 270 17.46 -5.27 -0.05
N TYR A 271 16.26 -5.19 0.54
CA TYR A 271 15.76 -3.94 1.13
C TYR A 271 16.50 -3.57 2.42
N LYS A 272 16.93 -4.56 3.23
CA LYS A 272 17.83 -4.29 4.36
C LYS A 272 19.14 -3.61 3.92
N ASN A 273 19.76 -4.10 2.86
CA ASN A 273 20.99 -3.52 2.32
C ASN A 273 20.79 -2.11 1.74
N LEU A 274 19.56 -1.77 1.32
CA LEU A 274 19.18 -0.42 0.90
C LEU A 274 18.81 0.50 2.08
N GLY A 275 18.86 0.00 3.32
CA GLY A 275 18.56 0.78 4.52
C GLY A 275 17.08 0.91 4.85
N PHE A 276 16.22 0.01 4.32
CA PHE A 276 14.81 -0.05 4.70
C PHE A 276 14.63 -0.68 6.08
N ASP A 277 13.64 -0.19 6.84
CA ASP A 277 13.30 -0.72 8.15
C ASP A 277 12.35 -1.92 8.06
N TYR A 278 11.44 -1.91 7.07
CA TYR A 278 10.35 -2.89 7.00
C TYR A 278 10.11 -3.45 5.59
N LEU A 279 9.84 -4.76 5.53
CA LEU A 279 9.26 -5.41 4.36
C LEU A 279 7.85 -5.91 4.73
N ASN A 280 6.82 -5.22 4.25
CA ASN A 280 5.43 -5.59 4.47
C ASN A 280 5.02 -6.69 3.48
N LEU A 281 4.49 -7.81 4.01
CA LEU A 281 4.08 -8.99 3.25
C LEU A 281 2.60 -8.96 2.81
N GLY A 282 1.92 -7.82 2.98
CA GLY A 282 0.53 -7.65 2.62
C GLY A 282 -0.47 -8.24 3.63
N ILE A 283 -1.76 -7.98 3.37
CA ILE A 283 -2.86 -8.42 4.25
C ILE A 283 -2.99 -9.94 4.29
N SER A 284 -3.49 -10.43 5.43
CA SER A 284 -3.86 -11.84 5.64
C SER A 284 -5.35 -11.98 5.98
N THR A 285 -6.15 -10.96 5.69
CA THR A 285 -7.59 -10.93 5.92
C THR A 285 -8.37 -10.90 4.61
N GLU A 286 -9.61 -11.37 4.66
CA GLU A 286 -10.59 -11.40 3.59
C GLU A 286 -11.84 -10.61 3.99
N ASN A 287 -12.72 -10.30 3.03
CA ASN A 287 -13.99 -9.61 3.27
C ASN A 287 -13.82 -8.31 4.09
N LYS A 288 -12.85 -7.46 3.71
CA LYS A 288 -12.56 -6.19 4.42
C LYS A 288 -12.25 -6.37 5.91
N GLY A 289 -11.57 -7.47 6.26
CA GLY A 289 -11.12 -7.72 7.62
C GLY A 289 -12.06 -8.58 8.47
N GLU A 290 -13.19 -9.05 7.94
CA GLU A 290 -14.13 -9.90 8.69
C GLU A 290 -13.56 -11.29 8.96
N ASN A 291 -12.76 -11.81 8.05
CA ASN A 291 -12.18 -13.15 8.17
C ASN A 291 -10.65 -13.10 8.05
N ILE A 292 -9.97 -13.91 8.84
CA ILE A 292 -8.53 -14.13 8.71
C ILE A 292 -8.27 -15.37 7.86
N ASN A 293 -7.39 -15.25 6.87
CA ASN A 293 -6.83 -16.40 6.16
C ASN A 293 -5.66 -16.95 6.99
N LEU A 294 -5.96 -17.88 7.89
CA LEU A 294 -4.96 -18.46 8.80
C LEU A 294 -3.82 -19.14 8.06
N SER A 295 -4.07 -19.82 6.93
CA SER A 295 -3.01 -20.47 6.15
C SER A 295 -2.00 -19.47 5.63
N LEU A 296 -2.49 -18.37 5.06
CA LEU A 296 -1.63 -17.27 4.57
C LEU A 296 -0.92 -16.55 5.72
N ASN A 297 -1.62 -16.31 6.82
CA ASN A 297 -1.05 -15.68 7.99
C ASN A 297 0.09 -16.51 8.59
N ASN A 298 -0.15 -17.80 8.82
CA ASN A 298 0.85 -18.74 9.35
C ASN A 298 2.07 -18.89 8.42
N PHE A 299 1.86 -18.82 7.09
CA PHE A 299 2.98 -18.79 6.15
C PHE A 299 3.86 -17.56 6.37
N LYS A 300 3.26 -16.38 6.51
CA LYS A 300 3.99 -15.13 6.73
C LYS A 300 4.69 -15.10 8.09
N GLU A 301 4.05 -15.59 9.14
CA GLU A 301 4.63 -15.65 10.49
C GLU A 301 5.91 -16.51 10.57
N LYS A 302 6.09 -17.50 9.68
CA LYS A 302 7.32 -18.28 9.60
C LYS A 302 8.55 -17.46 9.21
N PHE A 303 8.38 -16.24 8.70
CA PHE A 303 9.47 -15.28 8.47
C PHE A 303 9.81 -14.45 9.72
N ASN A 304 9.38 -14.87 10.91
CA ASN A 304 9.51 -14.08 12.15
C ASN A 304 8.92 -12.66 11.98
N SER A 305 7.77 -12.61 11.32
CA SER A 305 7.08 -11.36 11.02
C SER A 305 6.18 -10.93 12.16
N TYR A 306 5.89 -9.64 12.20
CA TYR A 306 5.01 -9.00 13.18
C TYR A 306 3.71 -8.53 12.52
N GLY A 307 2.61 -8.51 13.29
CA GLY A 307 1.33 -7.99 12.84
C GLY A 307 1.29 -6.46 12.81
N THR A 308 0.68 -5.90 11.77
CA THR A 308 0.34 -4.48 11.66
C THR A 308 -1.07 -4.33 11.12
N VAL A 309 -1.79 -3.30 11.57
CA VAL A 309 -3.20 -3.12 11.22
C VAL A 309 -3.36 -1.95 10.25
N ARG A 310 -4.25 -2.14 9.29
CA ARG A 310 -4.82 -1.08 8.45
C ARG A 310 -6.25 -0.83 8.89
N GLU A 311 -6.61 0.42 9.16
CA GLU A 311 -7.95 0.80 9.61
C GLU A 311 -8.68 1.58 8.52
N THR A 312 -9.98 1.31 8.38
CA THR A 312 -10.89 2.10 7.56
C THR A 312 -12.00 2.64 8.42
N PHE A 313 -12.13 3.96 8.46
CA PHE A 313 -13.18 4.67 9.17
C PHE A 313 -14.35 4.93 8.22
N HIS A 314 -15.53 4.50 8.62
CA HIS A 314 -16.80 4.77 7.92
C HIS A 314 -17.53 5.88 8.68
N ILE A 315 -17.77 7.00 8.03
CA ILE A 315 -18.27 8.24 8.63
C ILE A 315 -19.55 8.63 7.90
N ASN A 316 -20.64 8.76 8.61
CA ASN A 316 -21.89 9.29 8.06
C ASN A 316 -21.87 10.83 8.06
N ILE A 317 -22.40 11.42 7.02
CA ILE A 317 -22.59 12.86 6.89
C ILE A 317 -24.03 13.18 7.30
N ASN A 318 -24.17 13.74 8.51
CA ASN A 318 -25.47 14.14 9.09
C ASN A 318 -25.86 15.55 8.70
#